data_00173e2bf98e1adfa18533d19c549987
#
_entry.id   00173e2bf98e1adfa18533d19c549987
#
_cell.length_a   1.000
_cell.length_b   1.000
_cell.length_c   1.000
_cell.angle_alpha   90.00
_cell.angle_beta   90.00
_cell.angle_gamma   90.00
#
_symmetry.space_group_name_H-M   'P 1'
#
loop_
_entity.id
_entity.type
_entity.pdbx_description
1 polymer ?
#
loop_
_entity_poly.entity_id
_entity_poly.type
_entity_poly.pdbx_seq_one_letter_code
_entity_poly.pdbx_strand_id
1 'polypeptide(L)'
;MAPKKAAKKSVKDHEKNHHEGKEGKELRRAYEHLGRLGILEKMLSAGASAQIGILTDLAQKSLLEGDSKSAADLLRASEHLGFGSLASQAKASRVSEELASALNEEYEHLVDKAEEHWQKHEGKRPDAIVPVYDSMLQFANIALEKGAYRRALEFARGAEALAHVRGSDVPTLGELGAGNKADRRLRA
;
A
#
# COMPACT_ATOMS: atom_id res chain seq x y z
N MET A 1 33.39 5.20 -42.95
CA MET A 1 32.95 4.30 -41.87
C MET A 1 32.82 5.13 -40.60
N ALA A 2 31.62 5.45 -40.16
CA ALA A 2 31.30 6.14 -38.91
C ALA A 2 29.83 5.83 -38.56
N PRO A 3 29.35 6.10 -37.37
CA PRO A 3 29.72 5.68 -36.03
C PRO A 3 28.56 4.96 -35.29
N LYS A 4 28.74 3.72 -34.93
CA LYS A 4 27.77 2.92 -34.13
C LYS A 4 27.77 3.24 -32.62
N LYS A 5 28.57 4.23 -32.15
CA LYS A 5 28.67 4.55 -30.69
C LYS A 5 27.63 5.52 -30.15
N ALA A 6 27.00 6.34 -31.00
CA ALA A 6 26.03 7.33 -30.56
C ALA A 6 24.67 6.74 -30.14
N ALA A 7 24.22 5.67 -30.81
CA ALA A 7 22.93 5.06 -30.54
C ALA A 7 22.81 4.38 -29.15
N LYS A 8 23.91 3.79 -28.63
CA LYS A 8 23.90 3.11 -27.32
C LYS A 8 23.81 4.06 -26.11
N LYS A 9 24.27 5.30 -26.25
CA LYS A 9 24.23 6.30 -25.17
C LYS A 9 22.81 6.84 -24.98
N SER A 10 22.10 7.06 -26.07
CA SER A 10 20.72 7.57 -26.08
C SER A 10 19.71 6.62 -25.40
N VAL A 11 19.86 5.29 -25.58
CA VAL A 11 18.95 4.30 -24.98
C VAL A 11 19.15 4.21 -23.46
N LYS A 12 20.41 4.23 -22.98
CA LYS A 12 20.69 4.23 -21.53
C LYS A 12 20.21 5.49 -20.80
N ASP A 13 20.31 6.64 -21.45
CA ASP A 13 19.84 7.91 -20.90
C ASP A 13 18.30 7.97 -20.88
N HIS A 14 17.62 7.33 -21.84
CA HIS A 14 16.15 7.22 -21.86
C HIS A 14 15.62 6.28 -20.78
N GLU A 15 16.28 5.13 -20.53
CA GLU A 15 15.91 4.22 -19.45
C GLU A 15 16.12 4.85 -18.05
N LYS A 16 17.22 5.58 -17.84
CA LYS A 16 17.45 6.30 -16.58
C LYS A 16 16.38 7.38 -16.33
N ASN A 17 16.06 8.21 -17.34
CA ASN A 17 15.03 9.24 -17.21
C ASN A 17 13.63 8.66 -16.99
N HIS A 18 13.34 7.45 -17.49
CA HIS A 18 12.05 6.79 -17.26
C HIS A 18 11.94 6.24 -15.81
N HIS A 19 13.04 5.76 -15.22
CA HIS A 19 13.11 5.29 -13.84
C HIS A 19 12.97 6.46 -12.85
N GLU A 20 13.75 7.54 -13.03
CA GLU A 20 13.66 8.74 -12.20
C GLU A 20 12.26 9.38 -12.24
N GLY A 21 11.59 9.36 -13.40
CA GLY A 21 10.23 9.85 -13.54
C GLY A 21 9.18 9.01 -12.81
N LYS A 22 9.42 7.70 -12.64
CA LYS A 22 8.51 6.78 -11.96
C LYS A 22 8.62 6.90 -10.44
N GLU A 23 9.83 6.90 -9.90
CA GLU A 23 10.10 7.10 -8.47
C GLU A 23 9.58 8.46 -7.99
N GLY A 24 9.80 9.52 -8.74
CA GLY A 24 9.27 10.84 -8.42
C GLY A 24 7.75 10.91 -8.39
N LYS A 25 7.06 10.13 -9.24
CA LYS A 25 5.60 10.02 -9.21
C LYS A 25 5.09 9.30 -7.95
N GLU A 26 5.72 8.20 -7.58
CA GLU A 26 5.33 7.44 -6.39
C GLU A 26 5.62 8.23 -5.11
N LEU A 27 6.75 8.90 -5.03
CA LEU A 27 7.06 9.79 -3.92
C LEU A 27 6.02 10.92 -3.77
N ARG A 28 5.64 11.57 -4.88
CA ARG A 28 4.59 12.59 -4.86
C ARG A 28 3.26 12.02 -4.38
N ARG A 29 2.85 10.83 -4.84
CA ARG A 29 1.64 10.14 -4.37
C ARG A 29 1.68 9.88 -2.87
N ALA A 30 2.82 9.42 -2.35
CA ALA A 30 3.00 9.21 -0.92
C ALA A 30 2.74 10.50 -0.13
N TYR A 31 3.29 11.63 -0.55
CA TYR A 31 3.05 12.92 0.12
C TYR A 31 1.61 13.42 -0.03
N GLU A 32 0.95 13.19 -1.16
CA GLU A 32 -0.46 13.52 -1.36
C GLU A 32 -1.37 12.73 -0.40
N HIS A 33 -1.13 11.43 -0.24
CA HIS A 33 -1.85 10.59 0.72
C HIS A 33 -1.59 11.03 2.17
N LEU A 34 -0.33 11.32 2.52
CA LEU A 34 0.03 11.78 3.86
C LEU A 34 -0.66 13.10 4.22
N GLY A 35 -0.75 14.03 3.28
CA GLY A 35 -1.47 15.31 3.48
C GLY A 35 -2.95 15.10 3.78
N ARG A 36 -3.62 14.18 3.09
CA ARG A 36 -5.03 13.85 3.35
C ARG A 36 -5.23 13.12 4.67
N LEU A 37 -4.32 12.23 5.06
CA LEU A 37 -4.35 11.54 6.35
C LEU A 37 -4.30 12.50 7.53
N GLY A 38 -3.49 13.54 7.50
CA GLY A 38 -3.42 14.54 8.57
C GLY A 38 -4.74 15.28 8.84
N ILE A 39 -5.67 15.30 7.87
CA ILE A 39 -7.03 15.80 8.04
C ILE A 39 -7.94 14.71 8.63
N LEU A 40 -7.84 13.48 8.11
CA LEU A 40 -8.68 12.34 8.53
C LEU A 40 -8.45 11.94 10.00
N GLU A 41 -7.21 11.93 10.46
CA GLU A 41 -6.83 11.52 11.82
C GLU A 41 -7.60 12.27 12.91
N LYS A 42 -7.93 13.53 12.67
CA LYS A 42 -8.69 14.36 13.62
C LYS A 42 -10.16 13.94 13.78
N MET A 43 -10.64 13.09 12.89
CA MET A 43 -12.04 12.65 12.80
C MET A 43 -12.22 11.17 13.19
N LEU A 44 -11.12 10.42 13.34
CA LEU A 44 -11.14 8.97 13.52
C LEU A 44 -11.29 8.55 14.99
N SER A 45 -11.83 7.33 15.16
CA SER A 45 -11.81 6.65 16.47
C SER A 45 -10.39 6.19 16.82
N ALA A 46 -10.13 5.98 18.12
CA ALA A 46 -8.81 5.52 18.59
C ALA A 46 -8.36 4.20 17.92
N GLY A 47 -9.28 3.26 17.66
CA GLY A 47 -8.95 1.99 17.01
C GLY A 47 -8.50 2.15 15.55
N ALA A 48 -9.21 2.96 14.77
CA ALA A 48 -8.82 3.27 13.40
C ALA A 48 -7.50 4.05 13.34
N SER A 49 -7.30 5.01 14.25
CA SER A 49 -6.06 5.78 14.35
C SER A 49 -4.86 4.89 14.68
N ALA A 50 -5.02 3.88 15.54
CA ALA A 50 -3.94 2.94 15.86
C ALA A 50 -3.50 2.12 14.63
N GLN A 51 -4.44 1.61 13.84
CA GLN A 51 -4.12 0.87 12.62
C GLN A 51 -3.46 1.77 11.56
N ILE A 52 -3.94 3.00 11.39
CA ILE A 52 -3.33 4.00 10.52
C ILE A 52 -1.90 4.32 10.98
N GLY A 53 -1.68 4.46 12.30
CA GLY A 53 -0.36 4.68 12.87
C GLY A 53 0.64 3.59 12.44
N ILE A 54 0.26 2.31 12.56
CA ILE A 54 1.10 1.18 12.11
C ILE A 54 1.47 1.32 10.63
N LEU A 55 0.51 1.61 9.77
CA LEU A 55 0.76 1.74 8.33
C LEU A 55 1.62 2.96 8.00
N THR A 56 1.42 4.07 8.71
CA THR A 56 2.19 5.31 8.53
C THR A 56 3.65 5.13 8.96
N ASP A 57 3.90 4.44 10.09
CA ASP A 57 5.26 4.13 10.55
C ASP A 57 6.00 3.24 9.55
N LEU A 58 5.31 2.22 9.01
CA LEU A 58 5.86 1.38 7.95
C LEU A 58 6.14 2.17 6.66
N ALA A 59 5.27 3.10 6.30
CA ALA A 59 5.47 3.97 5.14
C ALA A 59 6.69 4.88 5.31
N GLN A 60 6.88 5.46 6.49
CA GLN A 60 8.08 6.24 6.80
C GLN A 60 9.34 5.39 6.69
N LYS A 61 9.32 4.16 7.22
CA LYS A 61 10.42 3.22 7.08
C LYS A 61 10.72 2.93 5.61
N SER A 62 9.71 2.62 4.80
CA SER A 62 9.86 2.37 3.37
C SER A 62 10.47 3.57 2.64
N LEU A 63 10.07 4.81 2.98
CA LEU A 63 10.67 6.03 2.41
C LEU A 63 12.16 6.17 2.77
N LEU A 64 12.54 5.86 4.01
CA LEU A 64 13.94 5.90 4.44
C LEU A 64 14.80 4.83 3.74
N GLU A 65 14.21 3.71 3.35
CA GLU A 65 14.83 2.63 2.60
C GLU A 65 14.82 2.88 1.08
N GLY A 66 14.20 3.97 0.61
CA GLY A 66 14.10 4.32 -0.81
C GLY A 66 12.98 3.60 -1.56
N ASP A 67 12.12 2.83 -0.87
CA ASP A 67 10.95 2.16 -1.46
C ASP A 67 9.73 3.08 -1.45
N SER A 68 9.74 4.07 -2.36
CA SER A 68 8.66 5.04 -2.51
C SER A 68 7.33 4.38 -2.94
N LYS A 69 7.40 3.22 -3.63
CA LYS A 69 6.20 2.49 -4.07
C LYS A 69 5.47 1.86 -2.89
N SER A 70 6.15 1.08 -2.06
CA SER A 70 5.53 0.49 -0.87
C SER A 70 5.03 1.57 0.09
N ALA A 71 5.76 2.67 0.23
CA ALA A 71 5.31 3.82 1.02
C ALA A 71 4.00 4.42 0.49
N ALA A 72 3.88 4.63 -0.82
CA ALA A 72 2.66 5.14 -1.43
C ALA A 72 1.47 4.18 -1.25
N ASP A 73 1.69 2.87 -1.40
CA ASP A 73 0.65 1.85 -1.22
C ASP A 73 0.21 1.75 0.26
N LEU A 74 1.12 1.84 1.23
CA LEU A 74 0.81 1.87 2.66
C LEU A 74 -0.01 3.12 3.05
N LEU A 75 0.36 4.29 2.55
CA LEU A 75 -0.37 5.54 2.81
C LEU A 75 -1.73 5.56 2.10
N ARG A 76 -1.84 4.99 0.89
CA ARG A 76 -3.11 4.80 0.19
C ARG A 76 -4.04 3.88 1.00
N ALA A 77 -3.52 2.77 1.52
CA ALA A 77 -4.28 1.87 2.38
C ALA A 77 -4.77 2.57 3.66
N SER A 78 -3.90 3.36 4.29
CA SER A 78 -4.25 4.17 5.47
C SER A 78 -5.39 5.15 5.18
N GLU A 79 -5.35 5.82 4.02
CA GLU A 79 -6.40 6.74 3.59
C GLU A 79 -7.74 6.02 3.39
N HIS A 80 -7.74 4.88 2.70
CA HIS A 80 -8.96 4.08 2.51
C HIS A 80 -9.50 3.51 3.83
N LEU A 81 -8.63 3.09 4.76
CA LEU A 81 -9.03 2.69 6.11
C LEU A 81 -9.73 3.85 6.83
N GLY A 82 -9.19 5.07 6.73
CA GLY A 82 -9.78 6.26 7.29
C GLY A 82 -11.15 6.57 6.69
N PHE A 83 -11.27 6.61 5.38
CA PHE A 83 -12.54 6.85 4.68
C PHE A 83 -13.58 5.76 4.98
N GLY A 84 -13.18 4.48 4.98
CA GLY A 84 -14.06 3.37 5.35
C GLY A 84 -14.55 3.48 6.79
N SER A 85 -13.69 3.93 7.70
CA SER A 85 -14.05 4.12 9.12
C SER A 85 -15.04 5.26 9.33
N LEU A 86 -14.95 6.34 8.55
CA LEU A 86 -15.84 7.50 8.60
C LEU A 86 -17.14 7.30 7.78
N ALA A 87 -17.13 6.40 6.79
CA ALA A 87 -18.30 6.15 5.96
C ALA A 87 -19.46 5.58 6.78
N SER A 88 -20.71 5.95 6.42
CA SER A 88 -21.91 5.48 7.07
C SER A 88 -22.00 3.95 7.10
N GLN A 89 -22.40 3.40 8.23
CA GLN A 89 -22.71 1.97 8.40
C GLN A 89 -24.16 1.63 8.00
N ALA A 90 -24.97 2.64 7.73
CA ALA A 90 -26.36 2.45 7.36
C ALA A 90 -26.47 1.96 5.91
N LYS A 91 -27.51 1.13 5.65
CA LYS A 91 -27.88 0.73 4.29
C LYS A 91 -28.09 1.98 3.42
N ALA A 92 -27.55 1.97 2.22
CA ALA A 92 -27.79 3.03 1.24
C ALA A 92 -29.29 3.08 0.86
N SER A 93 -29.93 4.22 1.13
CA SER A 93 -31.40 4.37 1.06
C SER A 93 -31.96 4.53 -0.36
N ARG A 94 -31.12 4.68 -1.39
CA ARG A 94 -31.52 4.96 -2.78
C ARG A 94 -30.57 4.30 -3.78
N VAL A 95 -30.43 2.99 -3.69
CA VAL A 95 -29.62 2.23 -4.64
C VAL A 95 -30.58 1.38 -5.46
N SER A 96 -30.62 1.56 -6.79
CA SER A 96 -31.36 0.68 -7.68
C SER A 96 -30.72 -0.72 -7.70
N GLU A 97 -31.46 -1.73 -8.13
CA GLU A 97 -30.94 -3.10 -8.23
C GLU A 97 -29.76 -3.18 -9.19
N GLU A 98 -29.80 -2.45 -10.30
CA GLU A 98 -28.69 -2.40 -11.27
C GLU A 98 -27.44 -1.77 -10.65
N LEU A 99 -27.61 -0.68 -9.88
CA LEU A 99 -26.48 -0.06 -9.19
C LEU A 99 -25.94 -0.96 -8.08
N ALA A 100 -26.80 -1.66 -7.35
CA ALA A 100 -26.37 -2.61 -6.34
C ALA A 100 -25.56 -3.75 -6.96
N SER A 101 -26.00 -4.29 -8.12
CA SER A 101 -25.26 -5.31 -8.86
C SER A 101 -23.88 -4.81 -9.27
N ALA A 102 -23.80 -3.63 -9.88
CA ALA A 102 -22.52 -3.04 -10.30
C ALA A 102 -21.55 -2.78 -9.11
N LEU A 103 -22.07 -2.37 -7.95
CA LEU A 103 -21.25 -2.16 -6.75
C LEU A 103 -20.78 -3.49 -6.14
N ASN A 104 -21.57 -4.55 -6.21
CA ASN A 104 -21.16 -5.89 -5.81
C ASN A 104 -20.07 -6.42 -6.75
N GLU A 105 -20.22 -6.28 -8.07
CA GLU A 105 -19.20 -6.68 -9.05
C GLU A 105 -17.87 -5.92 -8.84
N GLU A 106 -17.94 -4.60 -8.57
CA GLU A 106 -16.74 -3.80 -8.24
C GLU A 106 -16.08 -4.31 -6.96
N TYR A 107 -16.88 -4.64 -5.94
CA TYR A 107 -16.40 -5.18 -4.68
C TYR A 107 -15.67 -6.52 -4.87
N GLU A 108 -16.33 -7.49 -5.55
CA GLU A 108 -15.76 -8.81 -5.84
C GLU A 108 -14.43 -8.66 -6.60
N HIS A 109 -14.40 -7.81 -7.63
CA HIS A 109 -13.20 -7.56 -8.39
C HIS A 109 -12.04 -6.99 -7.55
N LEU A 110 -12.33 -6.10 -6.59
CA LEU A 110 -11.32 -5.56 -5.67
C LEU A 110 -10.79 -6.62 -4.71
N VAL A 111 -11.67 -7.47 -4.18
CA VAL A 111 -11.29 -8.56 -3.27
C VAL A 111 -10.46 -9.60 -4.01
N ASP A 112 -10.90 -10.04 -5.19
CA ASP A 112 -10.16 -11.02 -6.01
C ASP A 112 -8.74 -10.52 -6.33
N LYS A 113 -8.62 -9.25 -6.72
CA LYS A 113 -7.31 -8.63 -6.94
C LYS A 113 -6.46 -8.57 -5.67
N ALA A 114 -7.07 -8.20 -4.55
CA ALA A 114 -6.37 -8.15 -3.28
C ALA A 114 -5.83 -9.54 -2.91
N GLU A 115 -6.64 -10.59 -3.05
CA GLU A 115 -6.24 -11.96 -2.74
C GLU A 115 -5.14 -12.47 -3.69
N GLU A 116 -5.28 -12.24 -5.00
CA GLU A 116 -4.25 -12.62 -5.99
C GLU A 116 -2.89 -11.99 -5.65
N HIS A 117 -2.87 -10.67 -5.41
CA HIS A 117 -1.63 -9.98 -5.06
C HIS A 117 -1.12 -10.37 -3.68
N TRP A 118 -2.03 -10.63 -2.74
CA TRP A 118 -1.68 -11.10 -1.41
C TRP A 118 -0.97 -12.45 -1.44
N GLN A 119 -1.46 -13.41 -2.20
CA GLN A 119 -0.84 -14.73 -2.38
C GLN A 119 0.51 -14.62 -3.10
N LYS A 120 0.59 -13.80 -4.15
CA LYS A 120 1.81 -13.61 -4.94
C LYS A 120 3.00 -13.09 -4.13
N HIS A 121 2.74 -12.40 -3.03
CA HIS A 121 3.75 -11.79 -2.17
C HIS A 121 3.83 -12.44 -0.78
N GLU A 122 3.31 -13.65 -0.64
CA GLU A 122 3.42 -14.41 0.59
C GLU A 122 4.89 -14.55 1.04
N GLY A 123 5.16 -14.34 2.34
CA GLY A 123 6.50 -14.38 2.92
C GLY A 123 7.43 -13.20 2.58
N LYS A 124 6.98 -12.22 1.78
CA LYS A 124 7.78 -11.04 1.38
C LYS A 124 7.23 -9.72 1.93
N ARG A 125 6.29 -9.77 2.83
CA ARG A 125 5.62 -8.58 3.39
C ARG A 125 5.93 -8.41 4.87
N PRO A 126 5.82 -7.18 5.40
CA PRO A 126 5.93 -6.97 6.84
C PRO A 126 4.80 -7.67 7.59
N ASP A 127 5.11 -8.46 8.62
CA ASP A 127 4.10 -9.17 9.43
C ASP A 127 3.06 -8.23 10.04
N ALA A 128 3.45 -7.00 10.33
CA ALA A 128 2.57 -6.01 10.94
C ALA A 128 1.38 -5.59 10.07
N ILE A 129 1.42 -5.78 8.74
CA ILE A 129 0.27 -5.46 7.87
C ILE A 129 -0.75 -6.59 7.78
N VAL A 130 -0.41 -7.82 8.17
CA VAL A 130 -1.31 -8.99 8.08
C VAL A 130 -2.62 -8.75 8.86
N PRO A 131 -2.59 -8.41 10.16
CA PRO A 131 -3.83 -8.19 10.91
C PRO A 131 -4.63 -6.99 10.41
N VAL A 132 -3.99 -5.99 9.80
CA VAL A 132 -4.68 -4.83 9.22
C VAL A 132 -5.41 -5.24 7.93
N TYR A 133 -4.76 -6.02 7.06
CA TYR A 133 -5.35 -6.57 5.84
C TYR A 133 -6.59 -7.43 6.16
N ASP A 134 -6.46 -8.38 7.08
CA ASP A 134 -7.56 -9.26 7.49
C ASP A 134 -8.74 -8.46 8.07
N SER A 135 -8.44 -7.45 8.89
CA SER A 135 -9.47 -6.56 9.45
C SER A 135 -10.18 -5.76 8.37
N MET A 136 -9.47 -5.26 7.35
CA MET A 136 -10.08 -4.53 6.24
C MET A 136 -11.03 -5.41 5.45
N LEU A 137 -10.64 -6.64 5.09
CA LEU A 137 -11.51 -7.59 4.40
C LEU A 137 -12.74 -7.95 5.23
N GLN A 138 -12.57 -8.20 6.53
CA GLN A 138 -13.68 -8.47 7.43
C GLN A 138 -14.67 -7.29 7.50
N PHE A 139 -14.16 -6.06 7.65
CA PHE A 139 -15.00 -4.87 7.69
C PHE A 139 -15.68 -4.59 6.36
N ALA A 140 -15.02 -4.90 5.25
CA ALA A 140 -15.58 -4.78 3.92
C ALA A 140 -16.78 -5.74 3.73
N ASN A 141 -16.63 -7.02 4.09
CA ASN A 141 -17.69 -8.02 4.05
C ASN A 141 -18.90 -7.62 4.91
N ILE A 142 -18.66 -7.25 6.18
CA ILE A 142 -19.74 -6.81 7.09
C ILE A 142 -20.47 -5.58 6.54
N ALA A 143 -19.77 -4.65 5.90
CA ALA A 143 -20.37 -3.46 5.32
C ALA A 143 -21.19 -3.81 4.08
N LEU A 144 -20.72 -4.73 3.24
CA LEU A 144 -21.44 -5.21 2.05
C LEU A 144 -22.76 -5.90 2.43
N GLU A 145 -22.72 -6.83 3.39
CA GLU A 145 -23.90 -7.53 3.91
C GLU A 145 -24.98 -6.57 4.43
N LYS A 146 -24.56 -5.44 4.98
CA LYS A 146 -25.44 -4.37 5.45
C LYS A 146 -25.92 -3.42 4.35
N GLY A 147 -25.46 -3.60 3.10
CA GLY A 147 -25.73 -2.68 1.99
C GLY A 147 -25.07 -1.31 2.15
N ALA A 148 -24.01 -1.20 2.97
CA ALA A 148 -23.20 0.00 3.15
C ALA A 148 -22.06 0.04 2.10
N TYR A 149 -22.43 0.05 0.83
CA TYR A 149 -21.53 -0.14 -0.32
C TYR A 149 -20.30 0.75 -0.31
N ARG A 150 -20.46 2.05 -0.05
CA ARG A 150 -19.32 2.98 0.01
C ARG A 150 -18.28 2.52 1.03
N ARG A 151 -18.76 2.11 2.22
CA ARG A 151 -17.88 1.62 3.28
C ARG A 151 -17.17 0.32 2.88
N ALA A 152 -17.90 -0.60 2.25
CA ALA A 152 -17.36 -1.87 1.76
C ALA A 152 -16.24 -1.64 0.74
N LEU A 153 -16.50 -0.80 -0.26
CA LEU A 153 -15.53 -0.48 -1.32
C LEU A 153 -14.28 0.24 -0.78
N GLU A 154 -14.42 1.16 0.18
CA GLU A 154 -13.25 1.82 0.77
C GLU A 154 -12.34 0.81 1.50
N PHE A 155 -12.89 -0.09 2.28
CA PHE A 155 -12.10 -1.13 2.94
C PHE A 155 -11.49 -2.13 1.94
N ALA A 156 -12.22 -2.53 0.90
CA ALA A 156 -11.70 -3.42 -0.14
C ALA A 156 -10.53 -2.76 -0.92
N ARG A 157 -10.63 -1.47 -1.26
CA ARG A 157 -9.52 -0.69 -1.88
C ARG A 157 -8.31 -0.57 -0.96
N GLY A 158 -8.53 -0.44 0.34
CA GLY A 158 -7.46 -0.44 1.33
C GLY A 158 -6.74 -1.79 1.40
N ALA A 159 -7.48 -2.90 1.40
CA ALA A 159 -6.91 -4.23 1.36
C ALA A 159 -6.13 -4.48 0.04
N GLU A 160 -6.68 -4.06 -1.11
CA GLU A 160 -6.00 -4.13 -2.41
C GLU A 160 -4.69 -3.35 -2.39
N ALA A 161 -4.67 -2.15 -1.81
CA ALA A 161 -3.45 -1.38 -1.65
C ALA A 161 -2.40 -2.10 -0.79
N LEU A 162 -2.80 -2.69 0.35
CA LEU A 162 -1.89 -3.47 1.20
C LEU A 162 -1.32 -4.71 0.50
N ALA A 163 -2.10 -5.33 -0.37
CA ALA A 163 -1.67 -6.52 -1.11
C ALA A 163 -0.50 -6.23 -2.06
N HIS A 164 -0.28 -4.97 -2.46
CA HIS A 164 0.85 -4.55 -3.27
C HIS A 164 2.14 -4.28 -2.48
N VAL A 165 2.05 -4.13 -1.16
CA VAL A 165 3.20 -3.83 -0.31
C VAL A 165 4.14 -5.02 -0.25
N ARG A 166 5.43 -4.77 -0.45
CA ARG A 166 6.50 -5.74 -0.32
C ARG A 166 7.40 -5.33 0.84
N GLY A 167 7.93 -6.31 1.57
CA GLY A 167 9.05 -6.03 2.46
C GLY A 167 10.26 -5.63 1.64
N SER A 168 11.03 -4.67 2.11
CA SER A 168 12.30 -4.34 1.47
C SER A 168 13.27 -5.52 1.64
N ASP A 169 13.88 -5.97 0.54
CA ASP A 169 15.01 -6.92 0.56
C ASP A 169 16.29 -6.24 1.11
N VAL A 170 16.18 -5.03 1.61
CA VAL A 170 17.32 -4.31 2.20
C VAL A 170 17.60 -4.89 3.58
N PRO A 171 18.81 -5.47 3.81
CA PRO A 171 19.18 -6.00 5.10
C PRO A 171 19.02 -4.93 6.18
N THR A 172 18.37 -5.26 7.28
CA THR A 172 18.23 -4.33 8.40
C THR A 172 19.62 -3.94 8.93
N LEU A 173 19.74 -2.73 9.49
CA LEU A 173 21.01 -2.28 10.13
C LEU A 173 21.57 -3.31 11.13
N GLY A 174 20.71 -4.15 11.71
CA GLY A 174 21.10 -5.27 12.56
C GLY A 174 21.79 -6.41 11.80
N GLU A 175 21.34 -6.73 10.60
CA GLU A 175 21.94 -7.75 9.74
C GLU A 175 23.26 -7.29 9.12
N LEU A 176 23.36 -6.00 8.74
CA LEU A 176 24.61 -5.39 8.32
C LEU A 176 25.66 -5.36 9.45
N GLY A 177 25.23 -5.22 10.71
CA GLY A 177 26.11 -5.28 11.90
C GLY A 177 26.59 -6.69 12.24
N ALA A 178 25.79 -7.72 11.94
CA ALA A 178 26.16 -9.12 12.20
C ALA A 178 27.23 -9.65 11.22
N GLY A 179 27.19 -9.22 9.95
CA GLY A 179 28.21 -9.56 8.95
C GLY A 179 29.61 -9.05 9.30
N ASN A 180 29.70 -7.89 9.95
CA ASN A 180 30.98 -7.29 10.34
C ASN A 180 31.66 -7.97 11.56
N LYS A 181 30.94 -8.79 12.33
CA LYS A 181 31.51 -9.56 13.45
C LYS A 181 32.17 -10.87 13.01
N ALA A 182 31.71 -11.47 11.89
CA ALA A 182 32.32 -12.69 11.35
C ALA A 182 33.69 -12.41 10.72
N ASP A 183 33.87 -11.26 10.07
CA ASP A 183 35.11 -10.89 9.37
C ASP A 183 36.25 -10.48 10.32
N ARG A 184 35.94 -10.09 11.55
CA ARG A 184 36.96 -9.80 12.58
C ARG A 184 37.60 -11.06 13.20
N ARG A 185 37.00 -12.24 13.06
CA ARG A 185 37.54 -13.50 13.58
C ARG A 185 38.53 -14.18 12.63
N LEU A 186 38.62 -13.73 11.38
CA LEU A 186 39.57 -14.25 10.37
C LEU A 186 40.88 -13.49 10.32
N ARG A 187 41.07 -12.42 11.14
CA ARG A 187 42.30 -11.60 11.19
C ARG A 187 43.01 -11.62 12.55
N ALA A 188 42.67 -12.52 13.43
CA ALA A 188 43.32 -12.85 14.68
C ALA A 188 43.93 -14.26 14.61
#